data_75bc86b0f550ef8ec555b6a34c5ec450
#
_entry.id   75bc86b0f550ef8ec555b6a34c5ec450
#
_cell.length_a   1.000
_cell.length_b   1.000
_cell.length_c   1.000
_cell.angle_alpha   90.00
_cell.angle_beta   90.00
_cell.angle_gamma   90.00
#
_symmetry.space_group_name_H-M   'P 1'
#
loop_
_entity.id
_entity.type
_entity.pdbx_description
1 polymer ?
#
loop_
_entity_poly.entity_id
_entity_poly.type
_entity_poly.pdbx_seq_one_letter_code
_entity_poly.pdbx_strand_id
1 'polypeptide(L)' 'MVTSSQIKAARALLKWSARELAEVAQVSLVTLKRYEAADGIPEARLEQFIRIKQALEAAGIEFIGNPLESPGVRLHKKA' A
#
# COMPACT_ATOMS: atom_id res chain seq x y z
N MET A 1 -4.57 7.92 6.56
CA MET A 1 -3.35 7.13 6.81
C MET A 1 -3.61 5.67 6.50
N VAL A 2 -2.58 4.93 6.17
CA VAL A 2 -2.68 3.55 5.72
C VAL A 2 -1.69 2.71 6.52
N THR A 3 -2.13 1.54 6.97
CA THR A 3 -1.26 0.63 7.72
C THR A 3 -0.43 -0.23 6.77
N SER A 4 0.64 -0.83 7.30
CA SER A 4 1.45 -1.79 6.54
C SER A 4 0.62 -2.99 6.09
N SER A 5 -0.31 -3.44 6.92
CA SER A 5 -1.22 -4.53 6.57
C SER A 5 -2.12 -4.17 5.40
N GLN A 6 -2.60 -2.93 5.33
CA GLN A 6 -3.40 -2.47 4.20
C GLN A 6 -2.59 -2.46 2.90
N ILE A 7 -1.33 -2.03 2.97
CA ILE A 7 -0.45 -2.05 1.78
C ILE A 7 -0.26 -3.48 1.29
N LYS A 8 0.03 -4.41 2.19
CA LYS A 8 0.21 -5.82 1.83
C LYS A 8 -1.07 -6.44 1.28
N ALA A 9 -2.21 -6.16 1.90
CA ALA A 9 -3.50 -6.66 1.44
C ALA A 9 -3.87 -6.11 0.07
N ALA A 10 -3.62 -4.82 -0.16
CA ALA A 10 -3.86 -4.19 -1.45
C ALA A 10 -3.02 -4.84 -2.55
N ARG A 11 -1.74 -5.07 -2.26
CA ARG A 11 -0.84 -5.73 -3.19
C ARG A 11 -1.32 -7.15 -3.50
N ALA A 12 -1.77 -7.87 -2.48
CA ALA A 12 -2.30 -9.23 -2.67
C ALA A 12 -3.56 -9.23 -3.55
N LEU A 13 -4.46 -8.28 -3.35
CA LEU A 13 -5.66 -8.15 -4.18
C LEU A 13 -5.32 -7.89 -5.64
N LEU A 14 -4.28 -7.11 -5.90
CA LEU A 14 -3.81 -6.81 -7.25
C LEU A 14 -2.93 -7.92 -7.83
N LYS A 15 -2.56 -8.89 -7.02
CA LYS A 15 -1.61 -9.95 -7.39
C LYS A 15 -0.25 -9.38 -7.80
N TRP A 16 0.15 -8.29 -7.17
CA TRP A 16 1.44 -7.67 -7.42
C TRP A 16 2.47 -8.19 -6.43
N SER A 17 3.68 -8.45 -6.95
CA SER A 17 4.83 -8.67 -6.08
C SER A 17 5.26 -7.35 -5.44
N ALA A 18 6.06 -7.43 -4.39
CA ALA A 18 6.63 -6.22 -3.78
C ALA A 18 7.45 -5.44 -4.80
N ARG A 19 8.19 -6.13 -5.66
CA ARG A 19 8.97 -5.50 -6.72
C ARG A 19 8.09 -4.73 -7.70
N GLU A 20 6.95 -5.31 -8.09
CA GLU A 20 6.03 -4.64 -9.00
C GLU A 20 5.46 -3.36 -8.39
N LEU A 21 5.04 -3.42 -7.13
CA LEU A 21 4.55 -2.22 -6.46
C LEU A 21 5.65 -1.16 -6.34
N ALA A 22 6.86 -1.56 -5.99
CA ALA A 22 7.99 -0.62 -5.87
C ALA A 22 8.25 0.07 -7.21
N GLU A 23 8.20 -0.67 -8.31
CA GLU A 23 8.39 -0.11 -9.65
C GLU A 23 7.29 0.89 -10.02
N VAL A 24 6.04 0.52 -9.80
CA VAL A 24 4.91 1.42 -10.11
C VAL A 24 4.93 2.67 -9.25
N ALA A 25 5.24 2.53 -7.98
CA ALA A 25 5.31 3.65 -7.05
C ALA A 25 6.58 4.47 -7.18
N GLN A 26 7.57 3.98 -7.92
CA GLN A 26 8.87 4.63 -8.09
C GLN A 26 9.60 4.81 -6.75
N VAL A 27 9.57 3.78 -5.94
CA VAL A 27 10.34 3.70 -4.69
C VAL A 27 11.24 2.47 -4.77
N SER A 28 12.28 2.44 -3.95
CA SER A 28 13.15 1.27 -3.92
C SER A 28 12.45 0.09 -3.26
N LEU A 29 12.84 -1.12 -3.67
CA LEU A 29 12.29 -2.34 -3.05
C LEU A 29 12.64 -2.39 -1.56
N VAL A 30 13.82 -1.93 -1.17
CA VAL A 30 14.22 -1.87 0.23
C VAL A 30 13.29 -0.97 1.02
N THR A 31 12.95 0.20 0.47
CA THR A 31 12.02 1.13 1.11
C THR A 31 10.65 0.49 1.28
N LEU A 32 10.13 -0.13 0.22
CA LEU A 32 8.81 -0.78 0.29
C LEU A 32 8.79 -1.91 1.31
N LYS A 33 9.82 -2.75 1.33
CA LYS A 33 9.90 -3.84 2.30
C LYS A 33 9.95 -3.31 3.73
N ARG A 34 10.60 -2.17 3.96
CA ARG A 34 10.62 -1.54 5.28
C ARG A 34 9.22 -1.12 5.69
N TYR A 35 8.46 -0.54 4.79
CA TYR A 35 7.09 -0.13 5.08
C TYR A 35 6.19 -1.34 5.36
N GLU A 36 6.36 -2.42 4.61
CA GLU A 36 5.55 -3.62 4.79
C GLU A 36 5.93 -4.41 6.04
N ALA A 37 7.14 -4.25 6.52
CA ALA A 37 7.61 -4.92 7.74
C ALA A 37 7.22 -4.17 9.02
N ALA A 38 6.79 -2.92 8.90
CA ALA A 38 6.39 -2.13 10.06
C ALA A 38 5.14 -2.73 10.71
N ASP A 39 5.01 -2.52 12.01
CA ASP A 39 3.84 -2.94 12.74
C ASP A 39 2.89 -1.75 12.85
N GLY A 40 1.71 -1.87 12.26
CA GLY A 40 0.73 -0.80 12.25
C GLY A 40 1.01 0.25 11.17
N ILE A 41 1.02 1.53 11.56
CA ILE A 41 1.28 2.64 10.62
C ILE A 41 2.78 2.82 10.51
N PRO A 42 3.37 2.63 9.30
CA PRO A 42 4.81 2.72 9.16
C PRO A 42 5.31 4.16 9.31
N GLU A 43 6.49 4.30 9.93
CA GLU A 43 7.23 5.56 9.84
C GLU A 43 7.76 5.67 8.42
N ALA A 44 7.39 6.75 7.76
CA ALA A 44 7.68 6.90 6.35
C ALA A 44 8.03 8.35 6.04
N ARG A 45 8.89 8.53 5.07
CA ARG A 45 8.97 9.84 4.43
C ARG A 45 7.66 10.07 3.70
N LEU A 46 7.03 11.19 3.97
CA LEU A 46 5.70 11.50 3.44
C LEU A 46 5.62 11.33 1.93
N GLU A 47 6.63 11.78 1.21
CA GLU A 47 6.67 11.70 -0.24
C GLU A 47 6.60 10.26 -0.75
N GLN A 48 7.40 9.37 -0.15
CA GLN A 48 7.43 7.96 -0.55
C GLN A 48 6.12 7.26 -0.21
N PHE A 49 5.57 7.57 0.96
CA PHE A 49 4.30 7.04 1.40
C PHE A 49 3.18 7.43 0.43
N ILE A 50 3.14 8.71 0.03
CA ILE A 50 2.15 9.22 -0.93
C ILE A 50 2.27 8.48 -2.27
N ARG A 51 3.49 8.25 -2.75
CA ARG A 51 3.69 7.53 -4.01
C ARG A 51 3.15 6.11 -3.97
N ILE A 52 3.39 5.39 -2.86
CA ILE A 52 2.89 4.03 -2.68
C ILE A 52 1.36 4.04 -2.66
N LYS A 53 0.77 4.94 -1.86
CA LYS A 53 -0.67 5.04 -1.73
C LYS A 53 -1.31 5.38 -3.08
N GLN A 54 -0.78 6.36 -3.79
CA GLN A 54 -1.31 6.77 -5.09
C GLN A 54 -1.20 5.67 -6.13
N ALA A 55 -0.11 4.90 -6.14
CA ALA A 55 0.05 3.78 -7.06
C ALA A 55 -1.04 2.73 -6.86
N LEU A 56 -1.34 2.42 -5.60
CA LEU A 56 -2.39 1.46 -5.27
C LEU A 56 -3.78 2.00 -5.61
N GLU A 57 -4.04 3.26 -5.30
CA GLU A 57 -5.33 3.88 -5.61
C GLU A 57 -5.56 3.98 -7.12
N ALA A 58 -4.53 4.30 -7.88
CA ALA A 58 -4.62 4.35 -9.33
C ALA A 58 -4.91 2.97 -9.94
N ALA A 59 -4.53 1.90 -9.26
CA ALA A 59 -4.80 0.53 -9.70
C ALA A 59 -6.18 0.02 -9.25
N GLY A 60 -6.97 0.85 -8.57
CA GLY A 60 -8.33 0.51 -8.17
C GLY A 60 -8.51 0.20 -6.69
N ILE A 61 -7.50 0.37 -5.87
CA ILE A 61 -7.60 0.11 -4.43
C ILE A 61 -8.27 1.28 -3.73
N GLU A 62 -9.23 0.96 -2.89
CA GLU A 62 -9.84 1.88 -1.94
C GLU A 62 -9.44 1.44 -0.53
N PHE A 63 -8.87 2.36 0.25
CA PHE A 63 -8.53 2.09 1.65
C PHE A 63 -9.73 2.44 2.52
N ILE A 64 -10.20 1.46 3.29
CA ILE A 64 -11.44 1.58 4.07
C ILE A 64 -11.19 1.29 5.54
N GLY A 65 -12.14 1.73 6.36
CA GLY A 65 -12.10 1.49 7.80
C GLY A 65 -11.16 2.44 8.53
N ASN A 66 -11.17 2.32 9.84
CA ASN A 66 -10.27 3.08 10.70
C ASN A 66 -8.91 2.38 10.71
N PRO A 67 -7.80 3.07 10.33
CA PRO A 67 -6.51 2.40 10.25
C PRO A 67 -6.00 1.84 11.58
N LEU A 68 -6.47 2.35 12.71
CA LEU A 68 -6.05 1.88 14.01
C LEU A 68 -6.94 0.77 14.57
N GLU A 69 -8.21 0.72 14.16
CA GLU A 69 -9.18 -0.20 14.76
C GLU A 69 -9.66 -1.27 13.79
N SER A 70 -9.93 -0.89 12.55
CA SER A 70 -10.56 -1.79 11.59
C SER A 70 -10.09 -1.50 10.17
N PRO A 71 -8.77 -1.59 9.92
CA PRO A 71 -8.25 -1.28 8.58
C PRO A 71 -8.67 -2.32 7.56
N GLY A 72 -9.01 -1.85 6.36
CA GLY A 72 -9.36 -2.75 5.27
C GLY A 72 -9.02 -2.14 3.93
N VAL A 73 -9.20 -2.93 2.89
CA VAL A 73 -9.00 -2.51 1.51
C VAL A 73 -10.07 -3.13 0.62
N ARG A 74 -10.40 -2.45 -0.46
CA ARG A 74 -11.32 -2.93 -1.46
C ARG A 74 -10.72 -2.68 -2.83
N LEU A 75 -10.78 -3.68 -3.70
CA LEU A 75 -10.35 -3.52 -5.08
C LEU A 75 -11.58 -3.28 -5.96
N HIS A 76 -11.58 -2.15 -6.66
CA HIS A 76 -12.58 -1.84 -7.66
C HIS A 76 -12.08 -2.33 -9.02
N LYS A 77 -12.62 -3.43 -9.48
CA LYS A 77 -12.25 -3.96 -10.79
C LYS A 77 -12.96 -3.17 -11.88
N LYS A 78 -12.21 -2.82 -12.90
CA LYS A 78 -12.80 -2.20 -14.08
C LYS A 78 -13.60 -3.24 -14.84
N ALA A 79 -14.78 -2.84 -15.29
CA ALA A 79 -15.62 -3.69 -16.10
C ALA A 79 -14.99 -3.92 -17.50
#